data_92b945570e332bc50d7c374286d3fbe0
#
_entry.id   92b945570e332bc50d7c374286d3fbe0
#
_cell.length_a   1.000
_cell.length_b   1.000
_cell.length_c   1.000
_cell.angle_alpha   90.00
_cell.angle_beta   90.00
_cell.angle_gamma   90.00
#
_symmetry.space_group_name_H-M   'P 1'
#
loop_
_entity.id
_entity.type
_entity.pdbx_description
1 polymer ?
#
loop_
_entity_poly.entity_id
_entity_poly.type
_entity_poly.pdbx_seq_one_letter_code
_entity_poly.pdbx_strand_id
1 'polypeptide(L)'
;MSTNLKKNNNSLSIPIYLDYSSTTPVDKRVATKMSECLTLDGAFGNPASRSHSFGWDSDQLIKDARKNVADLIKCDTKEIFWTSGA
;
A
#
# COMPACT_ATOMS: atom_id res chain seq x y z
N MET A 1 21.40 -9.98 8.29
CA MET A 1 21.19 -10.34 7.87
C MET A 1 20.45 -10.64 7.19
N SER A 2 20.27 -11.12 7.38
CA SER A 2 19.51 -11.58 6.91
C SER A 2 19.34 -11.50 5.63
N THR A 3 19.89 -11.14 5.11
CA THR A 3 19.88 -10.96 3.83
C THR A 3 20.36 -12.12 3.17
N ASN A 4 21.03 -12.93 3.78
CA ASN A 4 21.45 -14.03 3.17
C ASN A 4 20.49 -14.83 2.58
N LEU A 5 19.41 -14.91 3.14
CA LEU A 5 18.42 -15.73 2.67
C LEU A 5 18.14 -15.49 1.29
N LYS A 6 18.07 -14.36 0.89
CA LYS A 6 17.71 -14.15 -0.35
C LYS A 6 18.73 -14.45 -1.27
N LYS A 7 19.88 -14.34 -0.93
CA LYS A 7 20.84 -14.56 -1.78
C LYS A 7 20.85 -15.88 -2.29
N ASN A 8 20.52 -16.76 -1.63
CA ASN A 8 20.54 -18.03 -2.06
C ASN A 8 19.76 -18.27 -3.12
N ASN A 9 19.00 -17.57 -3.31
CA ASN A 9 18.23 -17.67 -4.35
C ASN A 9 17.87 -18.98 -4.63
N ASN A 10 18.27 -19.81 -4.10
CA ASN A 10 17.95 -21.01 -4.34
C ASN A 10 16.83 -21.28 -3.74
N SER A 11 15.82 -21.06 -3.99
CA SER A 11 14.62 -21.36 -3.48
C SER A 11 14.62 -22.41 -2.51
N LEU A 12 15.40 -23.27 -2.58
CA LEU A 12 15.36 -24.34 -1.69
C LEU A 12 15.61 -23.97 -0.30
N SER A 13 16.23 -22.88 -0.07
CA SER A 13 16.56 -22.54 1.28
C SER A 13 15.57 -21.64 1.93
N ILE A 14 14.48 -21.34 1.30
CA ILE A 14 13.48 -20.50 1.92
C ILE A 14 12.60 -21.31 2.83
N PRO A 15 12.53 -21.00 4.12
CA PRO A 15 11.68 -21.74 5.04
C PRO A 15 10.22 -21.53 4.73
N ILE A 16 9.40 -22.44 5.16
CA ILE A 16 7.98 -22.32 4.99
C ILE A 16 7.44 -21.43 6.10
N TYR A 17 6.71 -20.39 5.73
CA TYR A 17 6.15 -19.46 6.69
C TYR A 17 4.69 -19.82 6.93
N LEU A 18 4.33 -20.11 8.15
CA LEU A 18 2.98 -20.54 8.48
C LEU A 18 2.19 -19.55 9.33
N ASP A 19 2.70 -18.37 9.53
CA ASP A 19 2.06 -17.41 10.42
C ASP A 19 1.41 -16.25 9.64
N TYR A 20 0.77 -16.56 8.54
CA TYR A 20 0.16 -15.54 7.71
C TYR A 20 -1.02 -14.85 8.39
N SER A 21 -1.57 -15.40 9.45
CA SER A 21 -2.62 -14.70 10.16
C SER A 21 -2.05 -13.52 10.95
N SER A 22 -0.75 -13.55 11.23
CA SER A 22 -0.12 -12.46 11.92
C SER A 22 0.32 -11.38 10.94
N THR A 23 0.98 -11.76 9.87
CA THR A 23 1.43 -10.80 8.88
C THR A 23 1.78 -11.54 7.60
N THR A 24 1.80 -10.86 6.50
CA THR A 24 2.15 -11.44 5.21
C THR A 24 3.10 -10.51 4.48
N PRO A 25 3.87 -11.02 3.54
CA PRO A 25 4.71 -10.16 2.71
C PRO A 25 3.84 -9.24 1.86
N VAL A 26 4.33 -8.06 1.58
CA VAL A 26 3.62 -7.11 0.72
C VAL A 26 3.95 -7.44 -0.73
N ASP A 27 2.95 -7.41 -1.59
CA ASP A 27 3.15 -7.59 -3.03
C ASP A 27 4.11 -6.50 -3.52
N LYS A 28 5.01 -6.84 -4.42
CA LYS A 28 6.01 -5.89 -4.89
C LYS A 28 5.39 -4.66 -5.52
N ARG A 29 4.29 -4.80 -6.22
CA ARG A 29 3.63 -3.66 -6.86
C ARG A 29 3.08 -2.70 -5.81
N VAL A 30 2.59 -3.24 -4.69
CA VAL A 30 2.07 -2.43 -3.60
C VAL A 30 3.23 -1.72 -2.90
N ALA A 31 4.31 -2.45 -2.64
CA ALA A 31 5.49 -1.86 -1.98
C ALA A 31 6.06 -0.71 -2.81
N THR A 32 6.11 -0.87 -4.13
CA THR A 32 6.58 0.18 -5.01
C THR A 32 5.68 1.40 -4.94
N LYS A 33 4.37 1.19 -4.95
CA LYS A 33 3.44 2.30 -4.89
C LYS A 33 3.54 3.04 -3.56
N MET A 34 3.70 2.32 -2.48
CA MET A 34 3.87 2.92 -1.17
C MET A 34 5.15 3.76 -1.11
N SER A 35 6.24 3.24 -1.67
CA SER A 35 7.49 3.97 -1.69
C SER A 35 7.39 5.27 -2.46
N GLU A 36 6.69 5.24 -3.57
CA GLU A 36 6.49 6.44 -4.38
C GLU A 36 5.75 7.53 -3.64
N CYS A 37 4.91 7.16 -2.69
CA CYS A 37 4.13 8.13 -1.95
C CYS A 37 4.88 8.75 -0.77
N LEU A 38 6.08 8.29 -0.49
CA LEU A 38 6.80 8.73 0.70
C LEU A 38 7.82 9.85 0.46
N THR A 39 8.04 10.23 -0.79
CA THR A 39 9.09 11.19 -1.09
C THR A 39 8.51 12.45 -1.71
N LEU A 40 9.34 13.45 -1.86
CA LEU A 40 8.89 14.70 -2.47
C LEU A 40 8.43 14.54 -3.90
N ASP A 41 8.90 13.50 -4.58
CA ASP A 41 8.50 13.26 -5.95
C ASP A 41 7.14 12.58 -6.04
N GLY A 42 6.57 12.14 -4.95
CA GLY A 42 5.31 11.43 -4.91
C GLY A 42 4.21 12.19 -4.19
N ALA A 43 3.09 11.54 -3.98
CA ALA A 43 1.93 12.16 -3.35
C ALA A 43 2.00 11.98 -1.83
N PHE A 44 2.91 12.69 -1.19
CA PHE A 44 3.14 12.55 0.24
C PHE A 44 2.31 13.50 1.11
N GLY A 45 1.64 14.46 0.50
CA GLY A 45 0.96 15.49 1.27
C GLY A 45 -0.24 15.00 2.06
N ASN A 46 -0.69 15.80 2.99
CA ASN A 46 -1.86 15.48 3.80
C ASN A 46 -3.12 15.69 2.95
N PRO A 47 -3.91 14.66 2.69
CA PRO A 47 -5.07 14.79 1.83
C PRO A 47 -6.14 15.74 2.40
N ALA A 48 -6.08 16.01 3.71
CA ALA A 48 -7.03 16.95 4.31
C ALA A 48 -6.63 18.40 4.09
N SER A 49 -5.40 18.66 3.63
CA SER A 49 -4.95 20.01 3.37
C SER A 49 -5.41 20.44 2.01
N ARG A 50 -6.38 21.33 1.96
CA ARG A 50 -6.99 21.73 0.70
C ARG A 50 -6.39 22.99 0.12
N SER A 51 -5.45 23.57 0.80
CA SER A 51 -4.91 24.87 0.37
C SER A 51 -3.68 24.75 -0.51
N HIS A 52 -3.19 23.55 -0.80
CA HIS A 52 -2.02 23.39 -1.66
C HIS A 52 -2.07 22.09 -2.43
N SER A 53 -1.28 22.03 -3.49
CA SER A 53 -1.35 20.92 -4.43
C SER A 53 -0.88 19.60 -3.84
N PHE A 54 0.01 19.60 -2.85
CA PHE A 54 0.45 18.35 -2.25
C PHE A 54 -0.72 17.61 -1.61
N GLY A 55 -1.62 18.34 -0.95
CA GLY A 55 -2.80 17.73 -0.38
C GLY A 55 -3.78 17.29 -1.45
N TRP A 56 -3.89 18.03 -2.55
CA TRP A 56 -4.79 17.67 -3.64
C TRP A 56 -4.37 16.37 -4.31
N ASP A 57 -3.06 16.18 -4.51
CA ASP A 57 -2.55 14.98 -5.14
C ASP A 57 -2.82 13.77 -4.25
N SER A 58 -2.61 13.90 -2.95
CA SER A 58 -2.88 12.82 -2.03
C SER A 58 -4.37 12.50 -1.96
N ASP A 59 -5.22 13.52 -1.98
CA ASP A 59 -6.66 13.33 -1.95
C ASP A 59 -7.13 12.57 -3.19
N GLN A 60 -6.58 12.91 -4.36
CA GLN A 60 -6.95 12.24 -5.59
C GLN A 60 -6.51 10.77 -5.56
N LEU A 61 -5.33 10.49 -5.01
CA LEU A 61 -4.83 9.15 -4.92
C LEU A 61 -5.74 8.30 -4.02
N ILE A 62 -6.23 8.87 -2.92
CA ILE A 62 -7.14 8.18 -2.03
C ILE A 62 -8.49 7.94 -2.70
N LYS A 63 -8.97 8.90 -3.49
CA LYS A 63 -10.23 8.74 -4.19
C LYS A 63 -10.13 7.62 -5.22
N ASP A 64 -9.02 7.56 -5.93
CA ASP A 64 -8.82 6.51 -6.93
C ASP A 64 -8.74 5.14 -6.25
N ALA A 65 -8.07 5.04 -5.11
CA ALA A 65 -7.97 3.80 -4.37
C ALA A 65 -9.35 3.35 -3.87
N ARG A 66 -10.16 4.30 -3.38
CA ARG A 66 -11.49 3.99 -2.89
C ARG A 66 -12.35 3.45 -4.04
N LYS A 67 -12.23 4.05 -5.22
CA LYS A 67 -12.99 3.60 -6.34
C LYS A 67 -12.57 2.18 -6.74
N ASN A 68 -11.28 1.91 -6.73
CA ASN A 68 -10.78 0.60 -7.11
C ASN A 68 -11.30 -0.49 -6.15
N VAL A 69 -11.33 -0.21 -4.86
CA VAL A 69 -11.84 -1.18 -3.89
C VAL A 69 -13.36 -1.34 -4.06
N ALA A 70 -14.08 -0.25 -4.24
CA ALA A 70 -15.51 -0.30 -4.41
C ALA A 70 -15.89 -1.10 -5.66
N ASP A 71 -15.15 -0.90 -6.76
CA ASP A 71 -15.40 -1.62 -7.99
C ASP A 71 -15.12 -3.12 -7.80
N LEU A 72 -14.09 -3.48 -7.05
CA LEU A 72 -13.74 -4.86 -6.84
C LEU A 72 -14.84 -5.62 -6.10
N ILE A 73 -15.44 -5.02 -5.07
CA ILE A 73 -16.47 -5.68 -4.30
C ILE A 73 -17.88 -5.23 -4.72
N LYS A 74 -17.96 -4.43 -5.78
CA LYS A 74 -19.23 -4.00 -6.36
C LYS A 74 -20.12 -3.25 -5.39
N CYS A 75 -19.58 -2.25 -4.76
CA CYS A 75 -20.34 -1.38 -3.87
C CYS A 75 -20.12 0.08 -4.24
N ASP A 76 -20.81 0.98 -3.56
CA ASP A 76 -20.66 2.40 -3.78
C ASP A 76 -19.42 2.87 -3.05
N THR A 77 -18.72 3.87 -3.59
CA THR A 77 -17.55 4.43 -2.94
C THR A 77 -17.87 4.97 -1.55
N LYS A 78 -19.12 5.37 -1.30
CA LYS A 78 -19.49 5.88 0.00
C LYS A 78 -19.48 4.79 1.05
N GLU A 79 -19.44 3.53 0.66
CA GLU A 79 -19.43 2.43 1.60
C GLU A 79 -18.03 2.00 2.00
N ILE A 80 -17.00 2.66 1.48
CA ILE A 80 -15.62 2.35 1.80
C ILE A 80 -15.10 3.35 2.84
N PHE A 81 -14.63 2.86 3.96
CA PHE A 81 -14.06 3.68 5.00
C PHE A 81 -12.63 3.24 5.28
N TRP A 82 -11.72 4.19 5.33
CA TRP A 82 -10.32 3.89 5.61
C TRP A 82 -10.08 4.04 7.12
N THR A 83 -9.37 3.10 7.68
CA THR A 83 -8.98 3.16 9.09
C THR A 83 -7.48 2.93 9.19
N SER A 84 -6.90 3.26 10.32
CA SER A 84 -5.46 3.05 10.51
C SER A 84 -5.13 1.60 10.84
N GLY A 85 -6.11 0.82 11.17
CA GLY A 85 -5.90 -0.58 11.54
C GLY A 85 -7.16 -1.16 12.11
N ALA A 86 -7.05 -2.34 12.61
CA ALA A 86 -8.21 -3.03 13.17
C ALA A 86 -8.62 -2.50 14.57
#